data_91061a34f29319c971ef9ecd097d61b6
#
_entry.id   91061a34f29319c971ef9ecd097d61b6
#
_cell.length_a   1.000
_cell.length_b   1.000
_cell.length_c   1.000
_cell.angle_alpha   90.00
_cell.angle_beta   90.00
_cell.angle_gamma   90.00
#
_symmetry.space_group_name_H-M   'P 1'
#
loop_
_entity.id
_entity.type
_entity.pdbx_description
1 polymer ?
#
loop_
_entity_poly.entity_id
_entity_poly.type
_entity_poly.pdbx_seq_one_letter_code
_entity_poly.pdbx_strand_id
1 'polypeptide(L)'
;FPDYEVTEKIFNDYENSFIKVRFGRGPHAILILAYEDDGVYEWIGADSVKIYTLNGRIVKTAGLNSNIEILRPSDNIFLTGDVYEALNLYNPDLFSSNIRRSMNAPEASSIKKLGQKIQVNRIQENFDLALIGWSGVNLYYQNTTTGLIEYSEQRIHPRLPVIKIEYYFKY
;
A
#
# COMPACT_ATOMS: atom_id res chain seq x y z
N PHE A 1 -10.93 17.57 1.10
CA PHE A 1 -9.62 18.19 0.80
C PHE A 1 -9.33 18.07 -0.69
N PRO A 2 -8.90 19.15 -1.34
CA PRO A 2 -8.55 19.10 -2.75
C PRO A 2 -7.36 18.17 -2.97
N ASP A 3 -7.37 17.47 -4.09
CA ASP A 3 -6.22 16.71 -4.56
C ASP A 3 -5.21 17.66 -5.21
N TYR A 4 -3.93 17.32 -5.11
CA TYR A 4 -2.89 17.96 -5.88
C TYR A 4 -2.10 16.91 -6.65
N GLU A 5 -1.72 17.26 -7.87
CA GLU A 5 -0.91 16.40 -8.71
C GLU A 5 0.57 16.59 -8.37
N VAL A 6 1.30 15.50 -8.21
CA VAL A 6 2.76 15.55 -8.12
C VAL A 6 3.30 15.82 -9.52
N THR A 7 3.84 17.01 -9.70
CA THR A 7 4.47 17.42 -10.95
C THR A 7 5.91 16.91 -11.02
N GLU A 8 6.50 16.93 -12.21
CA GLU A 8 7.92 16.59 -12.41
C GLU A 8 8.83 17.48 -11.55
N LYS A 9 8.48 18.76 -11.38
CA LYS A 9 9.21 19.69 -10.50
C LYS A 9 9.16 19.21 -9.05
N ILE A 10 7.99 18.87 -8.52
CA ILE A 10 7.82 18.37 -7.16
C ILE A 10 8.62 17.08 -7.00
N PHE A 11 8.52 16.15 -7.96
CA PHE A 11 9.29 14.92 -7.96
C PHE A 11 10.80 15.18 -7.86
N ASN A 12 11.32 16.13 -8.64
CA ASN A 12 12.74 16.45 -8.67
C ASN A 12 13.24 17.19 -7.42
N ASP A 13 12.35 17.89 -6.71
CA ASP A 13 12.68 18.60 -5.48
C ASP A 13 13.01 17.66 -4.30
N TYR A 14 12.52 16.40 -4.35
CA TYR A 14 12.85 15.39 -3.35
C TYR A 14 14.11 14.63 -3.75
N GLU A 15 15.04 14.44 -2.82
CA GLU A 15 16.25 13.64 -3.04
C GLU A 15 15.97 12.14 -2.97
N ASN A 16 15.11 11.73 -2.07
CA ASN A 16 14.77 10.33 -1.83
C ASN A 16 13.45 9.94 -2.49
N SER A 17 13.26 8.65 -2.71
CA SER A 17 11.96 8.10 -3.06
C SER A 17 10.94 8.49 -1.99
N PHE A 18 9.70 8.71 -2.41
CA PHE A 18 8.62 9.08 -1.52
C PHE A 18 7.29 8.48 -1.98
N ILE A 19 6.33 8.48 -1.09
CA ILE A 19 4.95 8.13 -1.38
C ILE A 19 4.02 9.30 -1.03
N LYS A 20 2.98 9.48 -1.84
CA LYS A 20 1.87 10.37 -1.54
C LYS A 20 0.72 9.53 -1.04
N VAL A 21 0.31 9.78 0.19
CA VAL A 21 -0.69 8.96 0.91
C VAL A 21 -1.93 9.77 1.22
N ARG A 22 -3.09 9.15 1.05
CA ARG A 22 -4.36 9.73 1.45
C ARG A 22 -5.20 8.68 2.18
N PHE A 23 -5.71 9.04 3.35
CA PHE A 23 -6.66 8.24 4.13
C PHE A 23 -8.08 8.68 3.80
N GLY A 24 -8.81 7.85 3.05
CA GLY A 24 -10.16 8.16 2.63
C GLY A 24 -10.24 9.48 1.86
N ARG A 25 -11.01 10.44 2.39
CA ARG A 25 -11.17 11.78 1.82
C ARG A 25 -10.36 12.85 2.57
N GLY A 26 -9.49 12.44 3.46
CA GLY A 26 -8.63 13.32 4.22
C GLY A 26 -7.57 14.03 3.38
N PRO A 27 -6.70 14.83 4.01
CA PRO A 27 -5.60 15.47 3.31
C PRO A 27 -4.56 14.46 2.83
N HIS A 28 -3.78 14.86 1.82
CA HIS A 28 -2.62 14.11 1.38
C HIS A 28 -1.43 14.34 2.30
N ALA A 29 -0.61 13.31 2.47
CA ALA A 29 0.66 13.39 3.17
C ALA A 29 1.77 12.82 2.30
N ILE A 30 2.97 13.37 2.41
CA ILE A 30 4.19 12.82 1.81
C ILE A 30 4.96 12.08 2.88
N LEU A 31 5.31 10.83 2.60
CA LEU A 31 6.20 10.03 3.42
C LEU A 31 7.45 9.71 2.61
N ILE A 32 8.61 9.88 3.24
CA ILE A 32 9.92 9.72 2.59
C ILE A 32 10.46 8.32 2.90
N LEU A 33 11.09 7.70 1.92
CA LEU A 33 11.78 6.43 2.11
C LEU A 33 12.99 6.64 3.05
N ALA A 34 12.92 6.03 4.23
CA ALA A 34 13.96 6.12 5.25
C ALA A 34 14.85 4.89 5.29
N TYR A 35 14.26 3.71 5.08
CA TYR A 35 14.96 2.43 5.18
C TYR A 35 14.43 1.42 4.19
N GLU A 36 15.32 0.57 3.72
CA GLU A 36 15.01 -0.65 2.98
C GLU A 36 15.75 -1.81 3.66
N ASP A 37 15.02 -2.85 3.99
CA ASP A 37 15.58 -4.08 4.56
C ASP A 37 14.83 -5.29 4.00
N ASP A 38 15.56 -6.13 3.26
CA ASP A 38 15.04 -7.36 2.66
C ASP A 38 13.72 -7.16 1.86
N GLY A 39 13.69 -6.09 1.06
CA GLY A 39 12.54 -5.73 0.23
C GLY A 39 11.42 -4.99 0.95
N VAL A 40 11.51 -4.83 2.26
CA VAL A 40 10.57 -4.01 3.04
C VAL A 40 11.05 -2.56 3.06
N TYR A 41 10.21 -1.66 2.58
CA TYR A 41 10.46 -0.22 2.60
C TYR A 41 9.77 0.43 3.78
N GLU A 42 10.53 1.21 4.55
CA GLU A 42 10.00 2.03 5.64
C GLU A 42 9.85 3.48 5.18
N TRP A 43 8.61 3.94 5.13
CA TRP A 43 8.26 5.30 4.74
C TRP A 43 7.90 6.10 5.99
N ILE A 44 8.52 7.26 6.16
CA ILE A 44 8.32 8.12 7.35
C ILE A 44 7.72 9.45 6.93
N GLY A 45 6.64 9.83 7.59
CA GLY A 45 5.98 11.11 7.45
C GLY A 45 6.11 11.98 8.70
N ALA A 46 5.39 13.10 8.70
CA ALA A 46 5.23 13.96 9.86
C ALA A 46 4.54 13.20 11.01
N ASP A 47 4.67 13.73 12.24
CA ASP A 47 4.01 13.20 13.43
C ASP A 47 4.33 11.73 13.74
N SER A 48 5.52 11.27 13.35
CA SER A 48 5.99 9.90 13.56
C SER A 48 5.14 8.82 12.89
N VAL A 49 4.38 9.18 11.88
CA VAL A 49 3.64 8.20 11.07
C VAL A 49 4.63 7.40 10.23
N LYS A 50 4.50 6.08 10.28
CA LYS A 50 5.31 5.16 9.50
C LYS A 50 4.42 4.15 8.77
N ILE A 51 4.75 3.89 7.52
CA ILE A 51 4.15 2.84 6.71
C ILE A 51 5.28 1.95 6.20
N TYR A 52 5.11 0.64 6.33
CA TYR A 52 6.06 -0.35 5.82
C TYR A 52 5.39 -1.09 4.68
N THR A 53 6.07 -1.16 3.54
CA THR A 53 5.54 -1.86 2.35
C THR A 53 6.49 -2.95 1.88
N LEU A 54 5.91 -4.03 1.38
CA LEU A 54 6.60 -5.11 0.69
C LEU A 54 5.94 -5.27 -0.67
N ASN A 55 6.69 -5.00 -1.75
CA ASN A 55 6.18 -4.99 -3.12
C ASN A 55 4.89 -4.16 -3.27
N GLY A 56 4.87 -2.96 -2.67
CA GLY A 56 3.74 -2.03 -2.72
C GLY A 56 2.59 -2.33 -1.76
N ARG A 57 2.62 -3.46 -1.07
CA ARG A 57 1.61 -3.85 -0.10
C ARG A 57 1.98 -3.37 1.29
N ILE A 58 1.04 -2.76 2.00
CA ILE A 58 1.25 -2.36 3.40
C ILE A 58 1.31 -3.61 4.27
N VAL A 59 2.43 -3.79 4.98
CA VAL A 59 2.65 -4.93 5.87
C VAL A 59 2.73 -4.54 7.34
N LYS A 60 2.96 -3.26 7.64
CA LYS A 60 2.99 -2.72 9.00
C LYS A 60 2.76 -1.23 8.98
N THR A 61 2.16 -0.70 10.02
CA THR A 61 2.03 0.74 10.27
C THR A 61 2.41 1.07 11.70
N ALA A 62 2.79 2.32 11.94
CA ALA A 62 3.02 2.87 13.27
C ALA A 62 2.60 4.34 13.28
N GLY A 63 2.24 4.85 14.45
CA GLY A 63 1.86 6.25 14.63
C GLY A 63 0.46 6.62 14.13
N LEU A 64 -0.34 5.65 13.70
CA LEU A 64 -1.76 5.84 13.38
C LEU A 64 -2.64 5.60 14.61
N ASN A 65 -3.90 6.04 14.56
CA ASN A 65 -4.87 5.72 15.63
C ASN A 65 -5.12 4.20 15.74
N SER A 66 -5.06 3.51 14.62
CA SER A 66 -5.19 2.06 14.53
C SER A 66 -4.08 1.54 13.62
N ASN A 67 -3.23 0.67 14.14
CA ASN A 67 -2.09 0.13 13.39
C ASN A 67 -2.28 -1.34 13.08
N ILE A 68 -1.48 -1.83 12.15
CA ILE A 68 -1.44 -3.25 11.77
C ILE A 68 -0.01 -3.76 11.71
N GLU A 69 0.12 -5.07 11.81
CA GLU A 69 1.34 -5.79 11.46
C GLU A 69 1.00 -7.16 10.89
N ILE A 70 1.51 -7.45 9.69
CA ILE A 70 1.45 -8.80 9.12
C ILE A 70 2.69 -9.54 9.58
N LEU A 71 2.48 -10.63 10.33
CA LEU A 71 3.57 -11.48 10.79
C LEU A 71 4.00 -12.38 9.62
N ARG A 72 5.29 -12.37 9.28
CA ARG A 72 5.86 -13.15 8.17
C ARG A 72 5.11 -12.90 6.86
N PRO A 73 5.14 -11.67 6.32
CA PRO A 73 4.46 -11.36 5.08
C PRO A 73 5.03 -12.18 3.92
N SER A 74 4.14 -12.62 3.01
CA SER A 74 4.54 -13.33 1.80
C SER A 74 5.24 -12.38 0.82
N ASP A 75 6.40 -12.76 0.32
CA ASP A 75 7.13 -12.02 -0.71
C ASP A 75 6.39 -12.01 -2.06
N ASN A 76 5.66 -13.07 -2.33
CA ASN A 76 4.97 -13.27 -3.60
C ASN A 76 3.46 -13.07 -3.42
N ILE A 77 3.07 -11.80 -3.31
CA ILE A 77 1.68 -11.40 -3.04
C ILE A 77 0.75 -11.56 -4.23
N PHE A 78 1.29 -11.75 -5.44
CA PHE A 78 0.51 -11.87 -6.68
C PHE A 78 0.40 -13.32 -7.17
N LEU A 79 0.57 -14.29 -6.27
CA LEU A 79 0.32 -15.70 -6.57
C LEU A 79 -1.17 -15.95 -6.80
N THR A 80 -1.46 -16.85 -7.73
CA THR A 80 -2.80 -17.42 -7.90
C THR A 80 -3.12 -18.36 -6.75
N GLY A 81 -4.38 -18.36 -6.32
CA GLY A 81 -4.85 -19.19 -5.21
C GLY A 81 -4.96 -18.43 -3.90
N ASP A 82 -5.37 -19.13 -2.86
CA ASP A 82 -5.54 -18.55 -1.54
C ASP A 82 -4.21 -18.50 -0.79
N VAL A 83 -3.93 -17.33 -0.19
CA VAL A 83 -2.78 -17.13 0.70
C VAL A 83 -3.32 -16.79 2.09
N TYR A 84 -2.75 -17.40 3.12
CA TYR A 84 -3.11 -17.16 4.51
C TYR A 84 -1.94 -16.50 5.23
N GLU A 85 -2.24 -15.44 5.96
CA GLU A 85 -1.25 -14.70 6.74
C GLU A 85 -1.76 -14.42 8.15
N ALA A 86 -0.85 -14.37 9.12
CA ALA A 86 -1.18 -13.94 10.48
C ALA A 86 -1.13 -12.41 10.54
N LEU A 87 -2.23 -11.80 10.99
CA LEU A 87 -2.41 -10.36 11.10
C LEU A 87 -2.60 -9.95 12.55
N ASN A 88 -1.83 -8.97 13.00
CA ASN A 88 -2.11 -8.25 14.23
C ASN A 88 -2.84 -6.93 13.91
N LEU A 89 -3.94 -6.71 14.59
CA LEU A 89 -4.64 -5.43 14.61
C LEU A 89 -4.43 -4.79 15.98
N TYR A 90 -4.29 -3.48 15.99
CA TYR A 90 -4.18 -2.67 17.21
C TYR A 90 -5.30 -1.64 17.25
N ASN A 91 -5.86 -1.45 18.45
CA ASN A 91 -6.93 -0.50 18.74
C ASN A 91 -8.23 -0.72 17.90
N PRO A 92 -9.03 -1.76 18.26
CA PRO A 92 -8.82 -2.74 19.33
C PRO A 92 -7.80 -3.80 18.96
N ASP A 93 -7.19 -4.39 20.00
CA ASP A 93 -6.16 -5.41 19.80
C ASP A 93 -6.78 -6.75 19.40
N LEU A 94 -6.23 -7.33 18.34
CA LEU A 94 -6.54 -8.67 17.87
C LEU A 94 -5.26 -9.27 17.29
N PHE A 95 -4.71 -10.30 17.92
CA PHE A 95 -3.40 -10.82 17.58
C PHE A 95 -3.45 -12.15 16.84
N SER A 96 -2.50 -12.33 15.93
CA SER A 96 -2.28 -13.56 15.17
C SER A 96 -3.55 -14.09 14.49
N SER A 97 -4.39 -13.19 13.99
CA SER A 97 -5.62 -13.55 13.29
C SER A 97 -5.30 -13.96 11.86
N ASN A 98 -5.90 -15.07 11.45
CA ASN A 98 -5.65 -15.64 10.13
C ASN A 98 -6.50 -14.92 9.07
N ILE A 99 -5.84 -14.12 8.23
CA ILE A 99 -6.48 -13.46 7.10
C ILE A 99 -6.23 -14.25 5.82
N ARG A 100 -7.28 -14.48 5.05
CA ARG A 100 -7.21 -15.12 3.74
C ARG A 100 -7.15 -14.05 2.66
N ARG A 101 -6.29 -14.25 1.67
CA ARG A 101 -6.15 -13.39 0.49
C ARG A 101 -6.19 -14.21 -0.77
N SER A 102 -6.86 -13.68 -1.79
CA SER A 102 -6.86 -14.27 -3.14
C SER A 102 -6.76 -13.17 -4.18
N MET A 103 -6.09 -13.45 -5.30
CA MET A 103 -5.89 -12.51 -6.39
C MET A 103 -6.76 -12.88 -7.58
N ASN A 104 -7.37 -11.87 -8.20
CA ASN A 104 -7.98 -12.01 -9.51
C ASN A 104 -6.90 -12.00 -10.59
N ALA A 105 -7.24 -12.48 -11.79
CA ALA A 105 -6.36 -12.36 -12.95
C ALA A 105 -6.06 -10.87 -13.22
N PRO A 106 -4.79 -10.51 -13.51
CA PRO A 106 -4.44 -9.13 -13.82
C PRO A 106 -5.16 -8.64 -15.08
N GLU A 107 -5.57 -7.37 -15.06
CA GLU A 107 -6.19 -6.69 -16.20
C GLU A 107 -5.27 -5.61 -16.73
N ALA A 108 -5.07 -5.59 -18.07
CA ALA A 108 -4.30 -4.52 -18.70
C ALA A 108 -5.01 -3.17 -18.52
N SER A 109 -4.25 -2.16 -18.12
CA SER A 109 -4.75 -0.81 -17.89
C SER A 109 -3.64 0.21 -18.12
N SER A 110 -3.95 1.47 -17.91
CA SER A 110 -2.95 2.54 -17.93
C SER A 110 -3.28 3.58 -16.87
N ILE A 111 -2.24 4.25 -16.38
CA ILE A 111 -2.36 5.40 -15.50
C ILE A 111 -1.53 6.55 -16.07
N LYS A 112 -1.87 7.77 -15.66
CA LYS A 112 -1.08 8.96 -15.98
C LYS A 112 -0.30 9.39 -14.75
N LYS A 113 1.01 9.57 -14.90
CA LYS A 113 1.90 9.96 -13.81
C LYS A 113 3.04 10.80 -14.35
N LEU A 114 3.33 11.92 -13.71
CA LEU A 114 4.35 12.89 -14.15
C LEU A 114 4.17 13.30 -15.62
N GLY A 115 2.92 13.46 -16.05
CA GLY A 115 2.59 13.82 -17.43
C GLY A 115 2.74 12.69 -18.45
N GLN A 116 3.12 11.48 -18.02
CA GLN A 116 3.33 10.33 -18.90
C GLN A 116 2.26 9.25 -18.67
N LYS A 117 1.91 8.57 -19.75
CA LYS A 117 1.03 7.39 -19.70
C LYS A 117 1.89 6.15 -19.41
N ILE A 118 1.57 5.45 -18.34
CA ILE A 118 2.26 4.23 -17.91
C ILE A 118 1.32 3.04 -18.11
N GLN A 119 1.81 2.01 -18.82
CA GLN A 119 1.10 0.75 -18.96
C GLN A 119 1.25 -0.06 -17.67
N VAL A 120 0.12 -0.50 -17.13
CA VAL A 120 0.05 -1.22 -15.86
C VAL A 120 -0.82 -2.46 -15.99
N ASN A 121 -0.60 -3.41 -15.09
CA ASN A 121 -1.57 -4.45 -14.76
C ASN A 121 -2.33 -4.01 -13.51
N ARG A 122 -3.64 -3.95 -13.60
CA ARG A 122 -4.54 -3.75 -12.47
C ARG A 122 -4.81 -5.09 -11.82
N ILE A 123 -4.42 -5.22 -10.56
CA ILE A 123 -4.52 -6.46 -9.78
C ILE A 123 -5.48 -6.22 -8.62
N GLN A 124 -6.50 -7.07 -8.53
CA GLN A 124 -7.45 -7.04 -7.43
C GLN A 124 -7.13 -8.14 -6.43
N GLU A 125 -6.91 -7.76 -5.19
CA GLU A 125 -6.78 -8.65 -4.05
C GLU A 125 -8.10 -8.68 -3.29
N ASN A 126 -8.64 -9.88 -3.06
CA ASN A 126 -9.79 -10.06 -2.19
C ASN A 126 -9.27 -10.57 -0.85
N PHE A 127 -9.74 -10.01 0.26
CA PHE A 127 -9.35 -10.46 1.59
C PHE A 127 -10.55 -10.76 2.46
N ASP A 128 -10.35 -11.68 3.39
CA ASP A 128 -11.37 -12.08 4.35
C ASP A 128 -10.73 -12.43 5.70
N LEU A 129 -11.14 -11.71 6.73
CA LEU A 129 -10.83 -11.97 8.13
C LEU A 129 -12.09 -12.48 8.81
N ALA A 130 -12.35 -13.78 8.67
CA ALA A 130 -13.59 -14.42 9.06
C ALA A 130 -13.91 -14.25 10.55
N LEU A 131 -12.89 -14.23 11.41
CA LEU A 131 -13.05 -14.11 12.86
C LEU A 131 -13.88 -12.90 13.29
N ILE A 132 -13.78 -11.78 12.56
CA ILE A 132 -14.53 -10.55 12.86
C ILE A 132 -15.48 -10.16 11.75
N GLY A 133 -15.68 -11.01 10.73
CA GLY A 133 -16.59 -10.74 9.62
C GLY A 133 -16.14 -9.54 8.75
N TRP A 134 -14.85 -9.29 8.66
CA TRP A 134 -14.29 -8.18 7.87
C TRP A 134 -13.70 -8.69 6.57
N SER A 135 -14.19 -8.16 5.46
CA SER A 135 -13.73 -8.51 4.12
C SER A 135 -13.71 -7.28 3.23
N GLY A 136 -12.98 -7.37 2.15
CA GLY A 136 -12.91 -6.27 1.19
C GLY A 136 -12.00 -6.58 0.01
N VAL A 137 -11.70 -5.50 -0.72
CA VAL A 137 -10.91 -5.54 -1.95
C VAL A 137 -9.80 -4.50 -1.85
N ASN A 138 -8.59 -4.89 -2.22
CA ASN A 138 -7.46 -4.01 -2.44
C ASN A 138 -7.11 -3.99 -3.93
N LEU A 139 -6.63 -2.85 -4.42
CA LEU A 139 -6.23 -2.66 -5.81
C LEU A 139 -4.77 -2.27 -5.89
N TYR A 140 -4.06 -2.88 -6.84
CA TYR A 140 -2.66 -2.60 -7.13
C TYR A 140 -2.50 -2.36 -8.63
N TYR A 141 -1.75 -1.32 -8.98
CA TYR A 141 -1.46 -0.98 -10.37
C TYR A 141 0.04 -1.16 -10.58
N GLN A 142 0.40 -2.28 -11.19
CA GLN A 142 1.78 -2.70 -11.38
C GLN A 142 2.30 -2.27 -12.74
N ASN A 143 3.41 -1.55 -12.77
CA ASN A 143 4.10 -1.18 -14.00
C ASN A 143 4.53 -2.43 -14.75
N THR A 144 4.12 -2.58 -16.00
CA THR A 144 4.42 -3.77 -16.82
C THR A 144 5.89 -3.87 -17.22
N THR A 145 6.63 -2.77 -17.20
CA THR A 145 8.05 -2.72 -17.55
C THR A 145 8.95 -2.98 -16.34
N THR A 146 8.67 -2.31 -15.22
CA THR A 146 9.54 -2.36 -14.02
C THR A 146 9.10 -3.39 -12.99
N GLY A 147 7.84 -3.82 -13.03
CA GLY A 147 7.25 -4.68 -12.00
C GLY A 147 6.88 -3.96 -10.71
N LEU A 148 7.20 -2.66 -10.59
CA LEU A 148 6.90 -1.87 -9.40
C LEU A 148 5.43 -1.48 -9.33
N ILE A 149 4.90 -1.36 -8.12
CA ILE A 149 3.57 -0.81 -7.90
C ILE A 149 3.64 0.71 -8.01
N GLU A 150 2.86 1.27 -8.93
CA GLU A 150 2.79 2.72 -9.16
C GLU A 150 1.71 3.38 -8.33
N TYR A 151 0.63 2.66 -8.05
CA TYR A 151 -0.53 3.15 -7.30
C TYR A 151 -1.23 1.99 -6.61
N SER A 152 -1.80 2.25 -5.43
CA SER A 152 -2.61 1.25 -4.73
C SER A 152 -3.75 1.88 -3.95
N GLU A 153 -4.79 1.08 -3.72
CA GLU A 153 -5.89 1.37 -2.81
C GLU A 153 -6.00 0.18 -1.86
N GLN A 154 -5.71 0.41 -0.58
CA GLN A 154 -5.61 -0.68 0.39
C GLN A 154 -6.48 -0.43 1.62
N ARG A 155 -7.21 -1.45 2.02
CA ARG A 155 -7.93 -1.52 3.29
C ARG A 155 -7.13 -2.42 4.21
N ILE A 156 -6.65 -1.89 5.32
CA ILE A 156 -5.72 -2.59 6.21
C ILE A 156 -6.27 -2.83 7.62
N HIS A 157 -7.28 -2.07 8.02
CA HIS A 157 -7.87 -2.12 9.35
C HIS A 157 -9.36 -1.76 9.27
N PRO A 158 -10.27 -2.47 9.98
CA PRO A 158 -11.70 -2.18 9.89
C PRO A 158 -12.09 -0.78 10.37
N ARG A 159 -11.27 -0.14 11.19
CA ARG A 159 -11.49 1.24 11.68
C ARG A 159 -10.83 2.32 10.84
N LEU A 160 -10.03 1.95 9.85
CA LEU A 160 -9.40 2.92 8.95
C LEU A 160 -10.17 2.98 7.63
N PRO A 161 -10.24 4.15 7.01
CA PRO A 161 -10.71 4.27 5.63
C PRO A 161 -9.69 3.66 4.67
N VAL A 162 -10.06 3.52 3.40
CA VAL A 162 -9.13 3.08 2.35
C VAL A 162 -7.92 4.01 2.31
N ILE A 163 -6.74 3.42 2.20
CA ILE A 163 -5.48 4.14 2.06
C ILE A 163 -5.09 4.10 0.59
N LYS A 164 -4.97 5.28 -0.03
CA LYS A 164 -4.53 5.45 -1.41
C LYS A 164 -3.09 5.91 -1.41
N ILE A 165 -2.25 5.21 -2.17
CA ILE A 165 -0.82 5.48 -2.23
C ILE A 165 -0.38 5.63 -3.68
N GLU A 166 0.29 6.73 -4.00
CA GLU A 166 1.08 6.90 -5.21
C GLU A 166 2.55 6.75 -4.86
N TYR A 167 3.27 5.90 -5.58
CA TYR A 167 4.68 5.58 -5.32
C TYR A 167 5.57 6.35 -6.30
N TYR A 168 6.59 7.03 -5.78
CA TYR A 168 7.56 7.79 -6.56
C TYR A 168 8.97 7.31 -6.21
N PHE A 169 9.50 6.43 -7.05
CA PHE A 169 10.83 5.86 -6.84
C PHE A 169 11.91 6.70 -7.54
N LYS A 170 13.02 6.89 -6.83
CA LYS A 170 14.26 7.48 -7.35
C LYS A 170 15.27 6.37 -7.59
N TYR A 171 15.96 6.41 -8.71
CA TYR A 171 16.98 5.43 -9.09
C TYR A 171 18.36 6.08 -9.10
#